data_45f5b60f2c9675fda5642b0f4f60cd29
#
_entry.id   45f5b60f2c9675fda5642b0f4f60cd29
#
_cell.length_a   1.000
_cell.length_b   1.000
_cell.length_c   1.000
_cell.angle_alpha   90.00
_cell.angle_beta   90.00
_cell.angle_gamma   90.00
#
_symmetry.space_group_name_H-M   'P 1'
#
loop_
_entity.id
_entity.type
_entity.pdbx_description
1 polymer ?
#
loop_
_entity_poly.entity_id
_entity_poly.type
_entity_poly.pdbx_seq_one_letter_code
_entity_poly.pdbx_strand_id
1 'polypeptide(L)'
;MISLVQLECFIAVAEELHFGAAASRLKMTQPPLSRQIQQLERELETQLFSRTSRRVELTQAGRALLPSARRLIDLAAKAVADVKSVGKGAAGTLTIAYTAMAGQAVIPQLMRRASTALPNVSLLLREMVTLEQVDALEKGTVDVGLMRPLLSRPQLESRPVYREKLVVASLSDAPLAERGDPVRLIDLIDEPLLMYSPGVARYFHDLLLSMFVASGVHPHIVQYAGQVPALLALVSAGLGFTLVPESAGRIAPDTVTILPIDTADPSSRVNSVELDIAWNSESPNPLVERLLSLVDEVGNDE
;
A
#
# COMPACT_ATOMS: atom_id res chain seq x y z
N MET A 1 16.79 -28.92 -4.87
CA MET A 1 16.82 -27.41 -4.72
C MET A 1 15.68 -26.83 -5.51
N ILE A 2 14.85 -26.01 -4.88
CA ILE A 2 13.66 -25.41 -5.50
C ILE A 2 14.05 -24.52 -6.68
N SER A 3 13.39 -24.68 -7.84
CA SER A 3 13.61 -23.88 -9.04
C SER A 3 12.54 -22.79 -9.22
N LEU A 4 12.88 -21.70 -9.91
CA LEU A 4 11.91 -20.64 -10.25
C LEU A 4 10.75 -21.19 -11.08
N VAL A 5 11.03 -22.11 -12.01
CA VAL A 5 9.98 -22.75 -12.84
C VAL A 5 8.97 -23.51 -11.98
N GLN A 6 9.45 -24.22 -10.93
CA GLN A 6 8.55 -24.89 -9.99
C GLN A 6 7.67 -23.89 -9.23
N LEU A 7 8.24 -22.74 -8.82
CA LEU A 7 7.48 -21.70 -8.13
C LEU A 7 6.47 -21.03 -9.06
N GLU A 8 6.80 -20.76 -10.33
CA GLU A 8 5.86 -20.24 -11.31
C GLU A 8 4.70 -21.20 -11.54
N CYS A 9 5.00 -22.49 -11.72
CA CYS A 9 3.97 -23.52 -11.85
C CYS A 9 3.08 -23.59 -10.60
N PHE A 10 3.68 -23.51 -9.42
CA PHE A 10 2.94 -23.54 -8.16
C PHE A 10 2.00 -22.33 -8.02
N ILE A 11 2.50 -21.10 -8.29
CA ILE A 11 1.69 -19.88 -8.26
C ILE A 11 0.51 -19.98 -9.25
N ALA A 12 0.77 -20.40 -10.48
CA ALA A 12 -0.28 -20.54 -11.49
C ALA A 12 -1.39 -21.51 -11.03
N VAL A 13 -1.03 -22.68 -10.48
CA VAL A 13 -2.03 -23.64 -9.98
C VAL A 13 -2.74 -23.11 -8.75
N ALA A 14 -2.04 -22.36 -7.87
CA ALA A 14 -2.62 -21.76 -6.66
C ALA A 14 -3.67 -20.69 -6.97
N GLU A 15 -3.49 -19.95 -8.05
CA GLU A 15 -4.41 -18.88 -8.49
C GLU A 15 -5.58 -19.42 -9.31
N GLU A 16 -5.34 -20.38 -10.21
CA GLU A 16 -6.37 -20.94 -11.06
C GLU A 16 -7.19 -22.05 -10.36
N LEU A 17 -6.66 -22.67 -9.32
CA LEU A 17 -7.20 -23.86 -8.64
C LEU A 17 -7.60 -24.99 -9.62
N HIS A 18 -6.98 -24.97 -10.81
CA HIS A 18 -7.21 -25.91 -11.89
C HIS A 18 -5.96 -26.13 -12.74
N PHE A 19 -5.44 -27.36 -12.79
CA PHE A 19 -4.19 -27.68 -13.48
C PHE A 19 -4.22 -27.40 -14.99
N GLY A 20 -5.35 -27.63 -15.65
CA GLY A 20 -5.51 -27.35 -17.08
C GLY A 20 -5.49 -25.85 -17.39
N ALA A 21 -6.19 -25.04 -16.60
CA ALA A 21 -6.18 -23.59 -16.74
C ALA A 21 -4.79 -22.99 -16.46
N ALA A 22 -4.12 -23.45 -15.38
CA ALA A 22 -2.75 -23.06 -15.07
C ALA A 22 -1.75 -23.42 -16.19
N ALA A 23 -1.87 -24.61 -16.77
CA ALA A 23 -1.04 -25.02 -17.89
C ALA A 23 -1.26 -24.13 -19.12
N SER A 24 -2.51 -23.83 -19.46
CA SER A 24 -2.87 -22.91 -20.56
C SER A 24 -2.29 -21.51 -20.33
N ARG A 25 -2.40 -20.98 -19.11
CA ARG A 25 -1.83 -19.68 -18.72
C ARG A 25 -0.31 -19.63 -18.91
N LEU A 26 0.39 -20.71 -18.55
CA LEU A 26 1.84 -20.83 -18.69
C LEU A 26 2.28 -21.30 -20.12
N LYS A 27 1.34 -21.41 -21.08
CA LYS A 27 1.59 -21.88 -22.44
C LYS A 27 2.30 -23.23 -22.49
N MET A 28 1.91 -24.15 -21.63
CA MET A 28 2.43 -25.52 -21.57
C MET A 28 1.29 -26.53 -21.48
N THR A 29 1.61 -27.83 -21.65
CA THR A 29 0.64 -28.89 -21.42
C THR A 29 0.56 -29.27 -19.94
N GLN A 30 -0.55 -29.87 -19.52
CA GLN A 30 -0.77 -30.26 -18.13
C GLN A 30 0.25 -31.28 -17.57
N PRO A 31 0.73 -32.28 -18.30
CA PRO A 31 1.68 -33.27 -17.77
C PRO A 31 2.99 -32.66 -17.24
N PRO A 32 3.72 -31.77 -17.95
CA PRO A 32 4.92 -31.15 -17.44
C PRO A 32 4.62 -30.25 -16.21
N LEU A 33 3.51 -29.50 -16.20
CA LEU A 33 3.10 -28.71 -15.05
C LEU A 33 2.93 -29.59 -13.80
N SER A 34 2.21 -30.71 -13.95
CA SER A 34 1.97 -31.64 -12.84
C SER A 34 3.27 -32.25 -12.31
N ARG A 35 4.25 -32.54 -13.20
CA ARG A 35 5.58 -33.03 -12.78
C ARG A 35 6.34 -31.98 -11.98
N GLN A 36 6.30 -30.69 -12.37
CA GLN A 36 6.95 -29.63 -11.62
C GLN A 36 6.37 -29.49 -10.21
N ILE A 37 5.04 -29.53 -10.08
CA ILE A 37 4.40 -29.49 -8.76
C ILE A 37 4.76 -30.71 -7.92
N GLN A 38 4.70 -31.92 -8.47
CA GLN A 38 5.08 -33.15 -7.75
C GLN A 38 6.53 -33.13 -7.32
N GLN A 39 7.42 -32.57 -8.14
CA GLN A 39 8.83 -32.42 -7.78
C GLN A 39 9.02 -31.42 -6.65
N LEU A 40 8.33 -30.28 -6.69
CA LEU A 40 8.35 -29.29 -5.62
C LEU A 40 7.82 -29.87 -4.30
N GLU A 41 6.70 -30.60 -4.33
CA GLU A 41 6.14 -31.26 -3.16
C GLU A 41 7.10 -32.31 -2.57
N ARG A 42 7.82 -33.05 -3.42
CA ARG A 42 8.87 -34.00 -2.98
C ARG A 42 10.07 -33.30 -2.35
N GLU A 43 10.55 -32.20 -2.93
CA GLU A 43 11.67 -31.44 -2.41
C GLU A 43 11.34 -30.75 -1.06
N LEU A 44 10.07 -30.44 -0.84
CA LEU A 44 9.57 -29.86 0.40
C LEU A 44 9.07 -30.91 1.41
N GLU A 45 9.07 -32.19 1.01
CA GLU A 45 8.54 -33.31 1.79
C GLU A 45 7.11 -33.08 2.30
N THR A 46 6.34 -32.26 1.56
CA THR A 46 5.01 -31.81 1.97
C THR A 46 4.13 -31.55 0.78
N GLN A 47 2.84 -31.95 0.85
CA GLN A 47 1.86 -31.62 -0.16
C GLN A 47 1.42 -30.17 -0.08
N LEU A 48 1.44 -29.48 -1.22
CA LEU A 48 1.01 -28.08 -1.35
C LEU A 48 -0.46 -27.98 -1.78
N PHE A 49 -0.95 -29.02 -2.47
CA PHE A 49 -2.33 -29.10 -2.94
C PHE A 49 -3.04 -30.35 -2.40
N SER A 50 -4.26 -30.17 -1.93
CA SER A 50 -5.22 -31.24 -1.74
C SER A 50 -5.96 -31.45 -3.06
N ARG A 51 -5.98 -32.71 -3.54
CA ARG A 51 -6.58 -33.05 -4.84
C ARG A 51 -7.67 -34.09 -4.64
N THR A 52 -8.87 -33.75 -5.04
CA THR A 52 -9.94 -34.73 -5.24
C THR A 52 -10.30 -34.82 -6.73
N SER A 53 -11.10 -35.79 -7.13
CA SER A 53 -11.56 -35.93 -8.54
C SER A 53 -12.35 -34.71 -9.04
N ARG A 54 -12.75 -33.79 -8.16
CA ARG A 54 -13.61 -32.64 -8.49
C ARG A 54 -13.03 -31.28 -8.05
N ARG A 55 -11.94 -31.22 -7.25
CA ARG A 55 -11.47 -29.97 -6.66
C ARG A 55 -9.97 -29.99 -6.37
N VAL A 56 -9.34 -28.87 -6.62
CA VAL A 56 -7.96 -28.58 -6.23
C VAL A 56 -7.99 -27.44 -5.23
N GLU A 57 -7.37 -27.61 -4.09
CA GLU A 57 -7.30 -26.60 -3.02
C GLU A 57 -5.89 -26.53 -2.44
N LEU A 58 -5.48 -25.35 -1.98
CA LEU A 58 -4.21 -25.20 -1.26
C LEU A 58 -4.30 -25.87 0.12
N THR A 59 -3.28 -26.63 0.47
CA THR A 59 -3.05 -27.07 1.87
C THR A 59 -2.63 -25.88 2.73
N GLN A 60 -2.46 -26.10 4.05
CA GLN A 60 -1.89 -25.10 4.93
C GLN A 60 -0.44 -24.74 4.52
N ALA A 61 0.36 -25.75 4.12
CA ALA A 61 1.71 -25.54 3.60
C ALA A 61 1.72 -24.76 2.28
N GLY A 62 0.77 -25.04 1.36
CA GLY A 62 0.60 -24.28 0.13
C GLY A 62 0.26 -22.81 0.40
N ARG A 63 -0.65 -22.54 1.33
CA ARG A 63 -0.97 -21.16 1.75
C ARG A 63 0.22 -20.44 2.37
N ALA A 64 1.04 -21.12 3.14
CA ALA A 64 2.27 -20.55 3.72
C ALA A 64 3.35 -20.27 2.67
N LEU A 65 3.50 -21.13 1.65
CA LEU A 65 4.49 -20.97 0.58
C LEU A 65 4.13 -19.85 -0.40
N LEU A 66 2.85 -19.64 -0.71
CA LEU A 66 2.40 -18.76 -1.80
C LEU A 66 2.96 -17.33 -1.71
N PRO A 67 2.93 -16.63 -0.56
CA PRO A 67 3.52 -15.30 -0.46
C PRO A 67 5.04 -15.30 -0.72
N SER A 68 5.74 -16.31 -0.24
CA SER A 68 7.19 -16.44 -0.43
C SER A 68 7.57 -16.79 -1.86
N ALA A 69 6.78 -17.65 -2.53
CA ALA A 69 6.97 -17.99 -3.93
C ALA A 69 6.81 -16.75 -4.84
N ARG A 70 5.79 -15.93 -4.61
CA ARG A 70 5.59 -14.68 -5.35
C ARG A 70 6.79 -13.74 -5.20
N ARG A 71 7.26 -13.54 -3.96
CA ARG A 71 8.43 -12.69 -3.68
C ARG A 71 9.70 -13.17 -4.40
N LEU A 72 9.94 -14.48 -4.44
CA LEU A 72 11.12 -15.05 -5.13
C LEU A 72 11.06 -14.83 -6.63
N ILE A 73 9.89 -14.99 -7.25
CA ILE A 73 9.70 -14.71 -8.69
C ILE A 73 9.91 -13.21 -8.98
N ASP A 74 9.34 -12.33 -8.17
CA ASP A 74 9.52 -10.88 -8.32
C ASP A 74 10.98 -10.47 -8.18
N LEU A 75 11.70 -11.03 -7.21
CA LEU A 75 13.12 -10.75 -7.01
C LEU A 75 13.98 -11.23 -8.19
N ALA A 76 13.69 -12.41 -8.72
CA ALA A 76 14.40 -12.94 -9.90
C ALA A 76 14.15 -12.07 -11.13
N ALA A 77 12.91 -11.62 -11.35
CA ALA A 77 12.57 -10.72 -12.46
C ALA A 77 13.30 -9.37 -12.32
N LYS A 78 13.37 -8.83 -11.10
CA LYS A 78 14.13 -7.62 -10.79
C LYS A 78 15.62 -7.80 -11.11
N ALA A 79 16.25 -8.87 -10.66
CA ALA A 79 17.67 -9.13 -10.92
C ALA A 79 17.99 -9.19 -12.42
N VAL A 80 17.12 -9.83 -13.22
CA VAL A 80 17.27 -9.85 -14.68
C VAL A 80 17.13 -8.46 -15.31
N ALA A 81 16.18 -7.65 -14.82
CA ALA A 81 15.99 -6.29 -15.28
C ALA A 81 17.21 -5.41 -14.96
N ASP A 82 17.74 -5.52 -13.75
CA ASP A 82 18.93 -4.77 -13.29
C ASP A 82 20.16 -5.08 -14.14
N VAL A 83 20.43 -6.37 -14.41
CA VAL A 83 21.55 -6.78 -15.29
C VAL A 83 21.37 -6.26 -16.71
N LYS A 84 20.16 -6.32 -17.27
CA LYS A 84 19.87 -5.77 -18.61
C LYS A 84 20.05 -4.25 -18.67
N SER A 85 19.83 -3.53 -17.58
CA SER A 85 19.98 -2.08 -17.51
C SER A 85 21.45 -1.64 -17.43
N VAL A 86 22.28 -2.39 -16.71
CA VAL A 86 23.73 -2.16 -16.63
C VAL A 86 24.38 -2.29 -18.01
N GLY A 87 23.93 -3.21 -18.85
CA GLY A 87 24.42 -3.39 -20.21
C GLY A 87 24.04 -2.27 -21.19
N LYS A 88 23.12 -1.37 -20.84
CA LYS A 88 22.65 -0.26 -21.70
C LYS A 88 23.08 1.15 -21.23
N GLY A 89 23.91 1.27 -20.21
CA GLY A 89 24.52 2.52 -19.71
C GLY A 89 23.51 3.67 -19.52
N ALA A 90 23.09 3.93 -18.28
CA ALA A 90 22.21 5.00 -17.83
C ALA A 90 20.69 4.73 -17.89
N ALA A 91 20.24 3.53 -18.14
CA ALA A 91 18.83 3.13 -17.98
C ALA A 91 18.70 2.10 -16.85
N GLY A 92 17.74 2.25 -16.00
CA GLY A 92 17.48 1.35 -14.87
C GLY A 92 15.99 1.18 -14.64
N THR A 93 15.66 0.23 -13.77
CA THR A 93 14.29 0.08 -13.25
C THR A 93 14.30 0.49 -11.78
N LEU A 94 13.34 1.28 -11.37
CA LEU A 94 13.12 1.71 -10.01
C LEU A 94 11.70 1.32 -9.60
N THR A 95 11.58 0.48 -8.58
CA THR A 95 10.29 0.05 -8.05
C THR A 95 9.90 0.95 -6.89
N ILE A 96 8.78 1.66 -7.04
CA ILE A 96 8.24 2.58 -6.04
C ILE A 96 6.98 1.95 -5.46
N ALA A 97 6.99 1.66 -4.17
CA ALA A 97 5.78 1.32 -3.44
C ALA A 97 5.11 2.60 -2.90
N TYR A 98 3.79 2.61 -2.82
CA TYR A 98 3.04 3.76 -2.33
C TYR A 98 1.73 3.34 -1.67
N THR A 99 1.25 4.11 -0.70
CA THR A 99 -0.09 3.93 -0.14
C THR A 99 -1.15 4.56 -1.05
N ALA A 100 -2.40 4.11 -0.96
CA ALA A 100 -3.51 4.62 -1.77
C ALA A 100 -3.57 6.17 -1.79
N MET A 101 -3.38 6.82 -0.64
CA MET A 101 -3.39 8.28 -0.55
C MET A 101 -2.13 8.94 -1.12
N ALA A 102 -0.96 8.31 -1.01
CA ALA A 102 0.24 8.76 -1.70
C ALA A 102 0.06 8.73 -3.23
N GLY A 103 -0.70 7.76 -3.73
CA GLY A 103 -1.12 7.65 -5.13
C GLY A 103 -1.94 8.86 -5.60
N GLN A 104 -2.70 9.50 -4.72
CA GLN A 104 -3.49 10.69 -5.03
C GLN A 104 -2.72 12.01 -4.81
N ALA A 105 -1.90 12.07 -3.78
CA ALA A 105 -1.24 13.30 -3.38
C ALA A 105 0.11 13.53 -4.08
N VAL A 106 0.98 12.50 -4.16
CA VAL A 106 2.40 12.66 -4.53
C VAL A 106 2.72 12.02 -5.88
N ILE A 107 2.26 10.80 -6.14
CA ILE A 107 2.63 10.03 -7.34
C ILE A 107 2.37 10.80 -8.65
N PRO A 108 1.26 11.48 -8.89
CA PRO A 108 1.02 12.16 -10.17
C PRO A 108 2.06 13.23 -10.48
N GLN A 109 2.47 14.01 -9.48
CA GLN A 109 3.46 15.06 -9.63
C GLN A 109 4.87 14.49 -9.77
N LEU A 110 5.20 13.49 -8.94
CA LEU A 110 6.47 12.76 -9.05
C LEU A 110 6.66 12.15 -10.44
N MET A 111 5.63 11.50 -10.99
CA MET A 111 5.69 10.88 -12.33
C MET A 111 5.87 11.93 -13.44
N ARG A 112 5.21 13.09 -13.36
CA ARG A 112 5.44 14.18 -14.32
C ARG A 112 6.88 14.66 -14.31
N ARG A 113 7.48 14.85 -13.13
CA ARG A 113 8.88 15.28 -13.00
C ARG A 113 9.85 14.21 -13.47
N ALA A 114 9.61 12.97 -13.04
CA ALA A 114 10.44 11.83 -13.40
C ALA A 114 10.44 11.55 -14.91
N SER A 115 9.34 11.75 -15.62
CA SER A 115 9.29 11.57 -17.07
C SER A 115 10.25 12.50 -17.84
N THR A 116 10.53 13.68 -17.30
CA THR A 116 11.46 14.63 -17.89
C THR A 116 12.91 14.42 -17.40
N ALA A 117 13.08 14.21 -16.08
CA ALA A 117 14.41 14.13 -15.47
C ALA A 117 15.07 12.75 -15.60
N LEU A 118 14.26 11.70 -15.77
CA LEU A 118 14.69 10.30 -15.81
C LEU A 118 14.13 9.57 -17.05
N PRO A 119 14.32 10.08 -18.28
CA PRO A 119 13.64 9.57 -19.49
C PRO A 119 13.99 8.12 -19.84
N ASN A 120 15.12 7.61 -19.36
CA ASN A 120 15.60 6.26 -19.62
C ASN A 120 15.43 5.32 -18.41
N VAL A 121 14.69 5.74 -17.36
CA VAL A 121 14.42 4.93 -16.19
C VAL A 121 13.01 4.40 -16.25
N SER A 122 12.85 3.09 -16.12
CA SER A 122 11.54 2.44 -16.00
C SER A 122 11.09 2.54 -14.54
N LEU A 123 9.98 3.23 -14.27
CA LEU A 123 9.39 3.33 -12.94
C LEU A 123 8.24 2.31 -12.82
N LEU A 124 8.39 1.36 -11.89
CA LEU A 124 7.37 0.38 -11.57
C LEU A 124 6.65 0.83 -10.29
N LEU A 125 5.35 1.05 -10.38
CA LEU A 125 4.52 1.49 -9.27
C LEU A 125 3.80 0.29 -8.64
N ARG A 126 3.84 0.18 -7.29
CA ARG A 126 3.16 -0.88 -6.53
C ARG A 126 2.36 -0.26 -5.38
N GLU A 127 1.05 -0.43 -5.40
CA GLU A 127 0.22 -0.03 -4.28
C GLU A 127 0.35 -1.07 -3.15
N MET A 128 0.75 -0.62 -1.97
CA MET A 128 1.01 -1.45 -0.79
C MET A 128 0.72 -0.66 0.48
N VAL A 129 0.23 -1.31 1.53
CA VAL A 129 0.14 -0.67 2.86
C VAL A 129 1.53 -0.51 3.48
N THR A 130 1.67 0.43 4.42
CA THR A 130 2.97 0.79 5.01
C THR A 130 3.78 -0.41 5.52
N LEU A 131 3.16 -1.36 6.21
CA LEU A 131 3.86 -2.54 6.74
C LEU A 131 4.40 -3.45 5.62
N GLU A 132 3.65 -3.61 4.55
CA GLU A 132 4.10 -4.39 3.38
C GLU A 132 5.26 -3.68 2.66
N GLN A 133 5.23 -2.33 2.60
CA GLN A 133 6.33 -1.55 2.02
C GLN A 133 7.63 -1.73 2.82
N VAL A 134 7.55 -1.70 4.16
CA VAL A 134 8.71 -1.96 5.04
C VAL A 134 9.33 -3.31 4.73
N ASP A 135 8.52 -4.36 4.74
CA ASP A 135 8.94 -5.72 4.41
C ASP A 135 9.58 -5.80 3.00
N ALA A 136 9.02 -5.09 2.04
CA ALA A 136 9.49 -5.08 0.66
C ALA A 136 10.81 -4.32 0.49
N LEU A 137 11.00 -3.20 1.21
CA LEU A 137 12.25 -2.44 1.27
C LEU A 137 13.37 -3.26 1.92
N GLU A 138 13.11 -3.88 3.07
CA GLU A 138 14.09 -4.74 3.76
C GLU A 138 14.52 -5.93 2.90
N LYS A 139 13.62 -6.47 2.07
CA LYS A 139 13.91 -7.59 1.14
C LYS A 139 14.45 -7.13 -0.21
N GLY A 140 14.59 -5.84 -0.46
CA GLY A 140 15.07 -5.29 -1.73
C GLY A 140 14.14 -5.57 -2.94
N THR A 141 12.87 -5.91 -2.72
CA THR A 141 11.87 -6.10 -3.80
C THR A 141 11.20 -4.80 -4.24
N VAL A 142 11.41 -3.74 -3.45
CA VAL A 142 11.04 -2.35 -3.69
C VAL A 142 12.28 -1.50 -3.40
N ASP A 143 12.52 -0.46 -4.18
CA ASP A 143 13.65 0.45 -4.00
C ASP A 143 13.29 1.64 -3.11
N VAL A 144 12.07 2.15 -3.27
CA VAL A 144 11.57 3.35 -2.56
C VAL A 144 10.11 3.12 -2.14
N GLY A 145 9.76 3.57 -0.93
CA GLY A 145 8.40 3.54 -0.40
C GLY A 145 7.88 4.95 -0.10
N LEU A 146 6.67 5.28 -0.55
CA LEU A 146 5.90 6.44 -0.13
C LEU A 146 4.85 5.97 0.87
N MET A 147 5.11 6.22 2.16
CA MET A 147 4.37 5.59 3.26
C MET A 147 4.13 6.55 4.43
N ARG A 148 3.29 6.15 5.36
CA ARG A 148 3.12 6.89 6.60
C ARG A 148 4.37 6.74 7.49
N PRO A 149 4.70 7.76 8.33
CA PRO A 149 5.87 7.73 9.19
C PRO A 149 5.98 6.44 9.99
N LEU A 150 7.20 5.91 10.07
CA LEU A 150 7.51 4.67 10.74
C LEU A 150 8.23 4.90 12.06
N LEU A 151 8.07 3.93 12.97
CA LEU A 151 9.04 3.75 14.04
C LEU A 151 10.40 3.36 13.41
N SER A 152 11.48 3.90 13.99
CA SER A 152 12.86 3.69 13.52
C SER A 152 13.15 2.23 13.18
N ARG A 153 13.74 2.02 12.01
CA ARG A 153 14.26 0.74 11.51
C ARG A 153 15.72 0.90 11.16
N PRO A 154 16.64 0.08 11.67
CA PRO A 154 18.09 0.30 11.51
C PRO A 154 18.57 0.36 10.04
N GLN A 155 17.90 -0.38 9.14
CA GLN A 155 18.28 -0.50 7.73
C GLN A 155 17.51 0.46 6.82
N LEU A 156 16.47 1.14 7.32
CA LEU A 156 15.66 2.03 6.53
C LEU A 156 15.89 3.47 6.94
N GLU A 157 16.17 4.31 5.97
CA GLU A 157 16.13 5.75 6.10
C GLU A 157 14.79 6.26 5.58
N SER A 158 14.27 7.29 6.23
CA SER A 158 13.07 7.97 5.77
C SER A 158 13.13 9.46 6.07
N ARG A 159 12.39 10.24 5.28
CA ARG A 159 12.17 11.67 5.53
C ARG A 159 10.81 12.11 5.06
N PRO A 160 10.21 13.12 5.69
CA PRO A 160 8.95 13.69 5.26
C PRO A 160 9.07 14.31 3.85
N VAL A 161 8.05 14.07 3.01
CA VAL A 161 7.98 14.62 1.63
C VAL A 161 6.66 15.30 1.34
N TYR A 162 5.63 15.04 2.15
CA TYR A 162 4.33 15.66 1.98
C TYR A 162 3.60 15.73 3.32
N ARG A 163 2.90 16.85 3.53
CA ARG A 163 2.06 17.04 4.71
C ARG A 163 0.73 17.62 4.27
N GLU A 164 -0.34 17.13 4.87
CA GLU A 164 -1.69 17.60 4.61
C GLU A 164 -2.51 17.59 5.92
N LYS A 165 -3.64 18.28 5.91
CA LYS A 165 -4.55 18.31 7.05
C LYS A 165 -5.44 17.07 7.07
N LEU A 166 -5.90 16.71 8.26
CA LEU A 166 -7.06 15.85 8.41
C LEU A 166 -8.33 16.67 8.26
N VAL A 167 -9.34 16.06 7.64
CA VAL A 167 -10.67 16.60 7.42
C VAL A 167 -11.70 15.55 7.83
N VAL A 168 -12.93 15.97 8.10
CA VAL A 168 -14.04 15.08 8.36
C VAL A 168 -14.72 14.75 7.03
N ALA A 169 -14.95 13.47 6.78
CA ALA A 169 -15.80 12.99 5.70
C ALA A 169 -17.14 12.53 6.28
N SER A 170 -18.24 13.11 5.82
CA SER A 170 -19.60 12.84 6.26
C SER A 170 -20.54 12.69 5.08
N LEU A 171 -21.66 12.00 5.26
CA LEU A 171 -22.72 11.97 4.25
C LEU A 171 -23.25 13.41 4.02
N SER A 172 -23.49 13.79 2.77
CA SER A 172 -23.81 15.19 2.39
C SER A 172 -25.12 15.70 2.97
N ASP A 173 -26.07 14.80 3.23
CA ASP A 173 -27.38 15.10 3.85
C ASP A 173 -27.41 14.84 5.37
N ALA A 174 -26.27 14.54 5.98
CA ALA A 174 -26.17 14.36 7.42
C ALA A 174 -26.22 15.73 8.15
N PRO A 175 -26.79 15.81 9.37
CA PRO A 175 -26.83 17.05 10.15
C PRO A 175 -25.46 17.71 10.34
N LEU A 176 -24.41 16.93 10.38
CA LEU A 176 -23.04 17.40 10.51
C LEU A 176 -22.60 18.21 9.27
N ALA A 177 -22.98 17.77 8.08
CA ALA A 177 -22.66 18.45 6.79
C ALA A 177 -23.51 19.71 6.57
N GLU A 178 -24.74 19.73 7.07
CA GLU A 178 -25.65 20.86 6.91
C GLU A 178 -25.23 22.11 7.70
N ARG A 179 -24.39 21.97 8.75
CA ARG A 179 -23.93 23.10 9.60
C ARG A 179 -23.07 24.11 8.84
N GLY A 180 -22.30 23.65 7.84
CA GLY A 180 -21.46 24.52 6.99
C GLY A 180 -20.24 25.14 7.68
N ASP A 181 -20.07 24.95 8.99
CA ASP A 181 -18.96 25.47 9.79
C ASP A 181 -17.86 24.40 9.95
N PRO A 182 -16.60 24.81 10.28
CA PRO A 182 -15.56 23.87 10.67
C PRO A 182 -15.99 23.01 11.86
N VAL A 183 -15.75 21.70 11.76
CA VAL A 183 -16.18 20.71 12.74
C VAL A 183 -15.21 20.68 13.93
N ARG A 184 -15.70 20.89 15.14
CA ARG A 184 -14.92 20.65 16.36
C ARG A 184 -15.00 19.19 16.75
N LEU A 185 -13.92 18.62 17.29
CA LEU A 185 -13.93 17.21 17.74
C LEU A 185 -15.01 16.91 18.79
N ILE A 186 -15.36 17.91 19.62
CA ILE A 186 -16.43 17.77 20.62
C ILE A 186 -17.82 17.61 19.98
N ASP A 187 -18.03 18.11 18.77
CA ASP A 187 -19.30 17.99 18.06
C ASP A 187 -19.53 16.57 17.53
N LEU A 188 -18.52 15.69 17.62
CA LEU A 188 -18.51 14.32 17.12
C LEU A 188 -18.75 13.28 18.21
N ILE A 189 -19.02 13.68 19.46
CA ILE A 189 -19.06 12.77 20.62
C ILE A 189 -20.10 11.67 20.51
N ASP A 190 -21.27 11.99 19.94
CA ASP A 190 -22.39 11.06 19.82
C ASP A 190 -22.55 10.51 18.39
N GLU A 191 -21.69 10.95 17.47
CA GLU A 191 -21.76 10.54 16.07
C GLU A 191 -21.03 9.20 15.84
N PRO A 192 -21.56 8.30 14.97
CA PRO A 192 -20.94 7.02 14.69
C PRO A 192 -19.64 7.18 13.89
N LEU A 193 -18.50 6.79 14.49
CA LEU A 193 -17.18 6.89 13.88
C LEU A 193 -16.80 5.60 13.15
N LEU A 194 -16.42 5.75 11.88
CA LEU A 194 -15.74 4.73 11.09
C LEU A 194 -14.23 4.92 11.26
N MET A 195 -13.57 3.94 11.88
CA MET A 195 -12.19 4.04 12.34
C MET A 195 -11.24 3.23 11.48
N TYR A 196 -9.97 3.62 11.48
CA TYR A 196 -8.91 2.83 10.87
C TYR A 196 -8.61 1.56 11.66
N SER A 197 -8.39 0.46 10.95
CA SER A 197 -8.01 -0.82 11.56
C SER A 197 -6.63 -0.75 12.21
N PRO A 198 -6.48 -1.12 13.49
CA PRO A 198 -5.19 -1.06 14.19
C PRO A 198 -4.13 -2.01 13.62
N GLY A 199 -4.55 -3.09 12.96
CA GLY A 199 -3.64 -4.07 12.36
C GLY A 199 -3.04 -3.63 11.02
N VAL A 200 -3.79 -2.85 10.23
CA VAL A 200 -3.41 -2.50 8.85
C VAL A 200 -3.04 -1.03 8.71
N ALA A 201 -3.73 -0.13 9.41
CA ALA A 201 -3.60 1.31 9.31
C ALA A 201 -3.26 1.95 10.68
N ARG A 202 -2.31 1.36 11.37
CA ARG A 202 -1.95 1.71 12.75
C ARG A 202 -1.63 3.19 12.94
N TYR A 203 -0.91 3.79 12.00
CA TYR A 203 -0.58 5.22 12.06
C TYR A 203 -1.82 6.10 12.24
N PHE A 204 -2.83 5.93 11.39
CA PHE A 204 -4.07 6.69 11.49
C PHE A 204 -4.89 6.30 12.73
N HIS A 205 -4.95 5.03 13.06
CA HIS A 205 -5.65 4.56 14.25
C HIS A 205 -5.12 5.26 15.51
N ASP A 206 -3.80 5.21 15.73
CA ASP A 206 -3.17 5.76 16.92
C ASP A 206 -3.25 7.30 16.92
N LEU A 207 -3.10 7.94 15.75
CA LEU A 207 -3.23 9.40 15.61
C LEU A 207 -4.63 9.86 15.97
N LEU A 208 -5.68 9.27 15.39
CA LEU A 208 -7.06 9.66 15.67
C LEU A 208 -7.44 9.43 17.13
N LEU A 209 -7.05 8.29 17.69
CA LEU A 209 -7.28 8.04 19.13
C LEU A 209 -6.61 9.12 19.99
N SER A 210 -5.36 9.50 19.69
CA SER A 210 -4.66 10.54 20.44
C SER A 210 -5.35 11.90 20.32
N MET A 211 -5.88 12.25 19.14
CA MET A 211 -6.63 13.48 18.92
C MET A 211 -7.93 13.52 19.75
N PHE A 212 -8.71 12.45 19.75
CA PHE A 212 -9.93 12.35 20.53
C PHE A 212 -9.65 12.41 22.03
N VAL A 213 -8.66 11.65 22.49
CA VAL A 213 -8.24 11.69 23.92
C VAL A 213 -7.78 13.07 24.34
N ALA A 214 -6.95 13.75 23.53
CA ALA A 214 -6.49 15.11 23.82
C ALA A 214 -7.63 16.13 23.89
N SER A 215 -8.72 15.89 23.15
CA SER A 215 -9.92 16.73 23.14
C SER A 215 -10.96 16.33 24.21
N GLY A 216 -10.65 15.33 25.05
CA GLY A 216 -11.58 14.82 26.07
C GLY A 216 -12.80 14.10 25.49
N VAL A 217 -12.73 13.67 24.24
CA VAL A 217 -13.83 13.00 23.51
C VAL A 217 -13.57 11.51 23.46
N HIS A 218 -14.59 10.73 23.80
CA HIS A 218 -14.58 9.27 23.60
C HIS A 218 -15.41 8.94 22.36
N PRO A 219 -14.78 8.57 21.23
CA PRO A 219 -15.52 8.35 20.00
C PRO A 219 -16.36 7.07 20.06
N HIS A 220 -17.56 7.11 19.49
CA HIS A 220 -18.42 5.95 19.29
C HIS A 220 -18.01 5.20 18.03
N ILE A 221 -17.05 4.28 18.14
CA ILE A 221 -16.55 3.49 16.99
C ILE A 221 -17.54 2.39 16.64
N VAL A 222 -18.09 2.44 15.41
CA VAL A 222 -19.08 1.46 14.91
C VAL A 222 -18.51 0.45 13.94
N GLN A 223 -17.39 0.80 13.24
CA GLN A 223 -16.78 -0.08 12.26
C GLN A 223 -15.32 0.26 12.04
N TYR A 224 -14.55 -0.71 11.55
CA TYR A 224 -13.14 -0.55 11.18
C TYR A 224 -12.91 -0.85 9.70
N ALA A 225 -12.04 -0.05 9.05
CA ALA A 225 -11.55 -0.32 7.70
C ALA A 225 -10.04 -0.06 7.58
N GLY A 226 -9.38 -0.72 6.63
CA GLY A 226 -7.93 -0.66 6.49
C GLY A 226 -7.42 0.51 5.64
N GLN A 227 -8.28 1.13 4.83
CA GLN A 227 -7.88 2.14 3.85
C GLN A 227 -8.97 3.20 3.64
N VAL A 228 -8.53 4.42 3.25
CA VAL A 228 -9.41 5.56 3.01
C VAL A 228 -10.55 5.28 2.00
N PRO A 229 -10.31 4.64 0.84
CA PRO A 229 -11.41 4.36 -0.09
C PRO A 229 -12.52 3.50 0.52
N ALA A 230 -12.17 2.53 1.37
CA ALA A 230 -13.17 1.71 2.07
C ALA A 230 -13.94 2.52 3.12
N LEU A 231 -13.26 3.41 3.87
CA LEU A 231 -13.93 4.32 4.81
C LEU A 231 -14.92 5.25 4.08
N LEU A 232 -14.51 5.87 2.97
CA LEU A 232 -15.38 6.74 2.17
C LEU A 232 -16.59 5.98 1.61
N ALA A 233 -16.44 4.73 1.20
CA ALA A 233 -17.56 3.89 0.77
C ALA A 233 -18.56 3.63 1.90
N LEU A 234 -18.07 3.39 3.13
CA LEU A 234 -18.93 3.20 4.32
C LEU A 234 -19.63 4.50 4.73
N VAL A 235 -18.95 5.67 4.61
CA VAL A 235 -19.58 6.99 4.80
C VAL A 235 -20.69 7.18 3.78
N SER A 236 -20.43 6.92 2.49
CA SER A 236 -21.39 7.01 1.41
C SER A 236 -22.62 6.10 1.62
N ALA A 237 -22.44 4.99 2.33
CA ALA A 237 -23.53 4.08 2.73
C ALA A 237 -24.29 4.55 3.98
N GLY A 238 -23.95 5.69 4.57
CA GLY A 238 -24.64 6.28 5.72
C GLY A 238 -24.33 5.62 7.07
N LEU A 239 -23.20 4.88 7.19
CA LEU A 239 -22.86 4.20 8.44
C LEU A 239 -22.22 5.12 9.50
N GLY A 240 -21.86 6.35 9.13
CA GLY A 240 -21.27 7.32 10.04
C GLY A 240 -20.29 8.25 9.34
N PHE A 241 -19.45 8.91 10.12
CA PHE A 241 -18.39 9.79 9.64
C PHE A 241 -17.00 9.17 9.82
N THR A 242 -15.99 9.75 9.18
CA THR A 242 -14.59 9.41 9.41
C THR A 242 -13.69 10.64 9.29
N LEU A 243 -12.46 10.54 9.80
CA LEU A 243 -11.42 11.54 9.54
C LEU A 243 -10.44 10.98 8.51
N VAL A 244 -10.19 11.76 7.47
CA VAL A 244 -9.33 11.37 6.34
C VAL A 244 -8.35 12.49 5.99
N PRO A 245 -7.25 12.19 5.30
CA PRO A 245 -6.41 13.23 4.70
C PRO A 245 -7.20 14.11 3.71
N GLU A 246 -6.88 15.38 3.62
CA GLU A 246 -7.57 16.34 2.72
C GLU A 246 -7.57 15.90 1.26
N SER A 247 -6.49 15.27 0.81
CA SER A 247 -6.38 14.67 -0.53
C SER A 247 -7.45 13.58 -0.82
N ALA A 248 -8.10 13.03 0.21
CA ALA A 248 -9.21 12.10 0.06
C ALA A 248 -10.43 12.71 -0.63
N GLY A 249 -10.57 14.06 -0.59
CA GLY A 249 -11.60 14.76 -1.31
C GLY A 249 -11.54 14.55 -2.83
N ARG A 250 -10.36 14.22 -3.38
CA ARG A 250 -10.21 13.94 -4.83
C ARG A 250 -10.87 12.62 -5.28
N ILE A 251 -11.15 11.73 -4.35
CA ILE A 251 -11.75 10.41 -4.59
C ILE A 251 -13.04 10.19 -3.80
N ALA A 252 -13.50 11.21 -3.08
CA ALA A 252 -14.75 11.14 -2.34
C ALA A 252 -15.93 11.00 -3.31
N PRO A 253 -16.88 10.09 -3.06
CA PRO A 253 -18.13 10.03 -3.81
C PRO A 253 -18.93 11.35 -3.67
N ASP A 254 -19.74 11.69 -4.66
CA ASP A 254 -20.59 12.92 -4.65
C ASP A 254 -21.56 12.98 -3.44
N THR A 255 -21.86 11.83 -2.85
CA THR A 255 -22.69 11.71 -1.64
C THR A 255 -21.94 12.04 -0.36
N VAL A 256 -20.63 12.28 -0.42
CA VAL A 256 -19.78 12.54 0.74
C VAL A 256 -19.26 13.98 0.69
N THR A 257 -19.52 14.73 1.76
CA THR A 257 -19.01 16.08 1.96
C THR A 257 -17.76 16.05 2.83
N ILE A 258 -16.76 16.83 2.42
CA ILE A 258 -15.51 17.02 3.15
C ILE A 258 -15.59 18.33 3.94
N LEU A 259 -15.42 18.24 5.26
CA LEU A 259 -15.56 19.36 6.18
C LEU A 259 -14.22 19.62 6.89
N PRO A 260 -13.78 20.87 6.99
CA PRO A 260 -12.56 21.20 7.74
C PRO A 260 -12.77 20.93 9.25
N ILE A 261 -11.68 20.59 9.93
CA ILE A 261 -11.66 20.47 11.40
C ILE A 261 -11.28 21.84 11.98
N ASP A 262 -12.08 22.32 12.92
CA ASP A 262 -11.72 23.49 13.73
C ASP A 262 -10.61 23.11 14.72
N THR A 263 -9.47 23.75 14.56
CA THR A 263 -8.36 23.65 15.51
C THR A 263 -8.17 24.99 16.18
N ALA A 264 -8.15 25.02 17.49
CA ALA A 264 -7.95 26.25 18.28
C ALA A 264 -6.64 26.98 17.91
N ASP A 265 -5.68 26.30 17.32
CA ASP A 265 -4.42 26.82 16.77
C ASP A 265 -4.21 26.32 15.35
N PRO A 266 -4.37 27.20 14.33
CA PRO A 266 -4.13 26.84 12.92
C PRO A 266 -2.69 26.39 12.61
N SER A 267 -1.72 26.76 13.46
CA SER A 267 -0.31 26.33 13.34
C SER A 267 -0.06 24.98 14.01
N SER A 268 -1.03 24.46 14.75
CA SER A 268 -0.94 23.18 15.44
C SER A 268 -0.80 22.02 14.46
N ARG A 269 0.21 21.19 14.68
CA ARG A 269 0.40 19.94 13.93
C ARG A 269 -0.56 18.84 14.36
N VAL A 270 -1.46 19.09 15.29
CA VAL A 270 -2.35 18.09 15.90
C VAL A 270 -3.28 17.44 14.87
N ASN A 271 -3.71 18.19 13.85
CA ASN A 271 -4.59 17.69 12.79
C ASN A 271 -3.88 17.45 11.45
N SER A 272 -2.55 17.37 11.44
CA SER A 272 -1.80 17.12 10.19
C SER A 272 -1.29 15.69 10.11
N VAL A 273 -1.24 15.18 8.89
CA VAL A 273 -0.69 13.87 8.58
C VAL A 273 0.49 14.03 7.64
N GLU A 274 1.50 13.22 7.89
CA GLU A 274 2.74 13.22 7.10
C GLU A 274 2.80 11.99 6.19
N LEU A 275 3.48 12.15 5.09
CA LEU A 275 3.91 11.07 4.20
C LEU A 275 5.42 11.14 4.08
N ASP A 276 6.06 10.03 4.34
CA ASP A 276 7.50 9.88 4.22
C ASP A 276 7.86 9.18 2.90
N ILE A 277 9.02 9.53 2.37
CA ILE A 277 9.74 8.68 1.44
C ILE A 277 10.78 7.87 2.21
N ALA A 278 10.82 6.56 1.99
CA ALA A 278 11.73 5.65 2.67
C ALA A 278 12.49 4.77 1.68
N TRP A 279 13.72 4.40 2.04
CA TRP A 279 14.60 3.53 1.24
C TRP A 279 15.51 2.70 2.14
N ASN A 280 16.09 1.65 1.59
CA ASN A 280 17.08 0.85 2.31
C ASN A 280 18.47 1.46 2.13
N SER A 281 19.08 1.94 3.22
CA SER A 281 20.40 2.59 3.21
C SER A 281 21.56 1.60 2.95
N GLU A 282 21.36 0.32 3.18
CA GLU A 282 22.35 -0.73 2.92
C GLU A 282 22.35 -1.22 1.46
N SER A 283 21.34 -0.83 0.65
CA SER A 283 21.23 -1.23 -0.75
C SER A 283 21.38 0.00 -1.67
N PRO A 284 22.61 0.47 -1.95
CA PRO A 284 22.84 1.67 -2.72
C PRO A 284 22.39 1.47 -4.17
N ASN A 285 21.31 2.10 -4.55
CA ASN A 285 20.85 2.24 -5.93
C ASN A 285 21.00 3.73 -6.33
N PRO A 286 21.93 4.10 -7.25
CA PRO A 286 22.12 5.49 -7.63
C PRO A 286 20.87 6.19 -8.18
N LEU A 287 19.89 5.43 -8.66
CA LEU A 287 18.61 5.95 -9.12
C LEU A 287 17.72 6.42 -7.96
N VAL A 288 17.89 5.85 -6.76
CA VAL A 288 17.18 6.29 -5.56
C VAL A 288 17.54 7.74 -5.23
N GLU A 289 18.83 8.09 -5.15
CA GLU A 289 19.28 9.47 -4.88
C GLU A 289 18.72 10.46 -5.90
N ARG A 290 18.70 10.08 -7.18
CA ARG A 290 18.12 10.93 -8.23
C ARG A 290 16.61 11.10 -8.07
N LEU A 291 15.88 10.04 -7.69
CA LEU A 291 14.45 10.13 -7.41
C LEU A 291 14.20 11.02 -6.19
N LEU A 292 14.99 10.85 -5.12
CA LEU A 292 14.87 11.64 -3.88
C LEU A 292 15.00 13.15 -4.16
N SER A 293 15.93 13.56 -5.05
CA SER A 293 16.07 14.96 -5.42
C SER A 293 14.84 15.53 -6.14
N LEU A 294 14.11 14.71 -6.90
CA LEU A 294 12.88 15.14 -7.57
C LEU A 294 11.69 15.29 -6.60
N VAL A 295 11.70 14.52 -5.52
CA VAL A 295 10.62 14.58 -4.51
C VAL A 295 10.74 15.83 -3.64
N ASP A 296 11.95 16.32 -3.34
CA ASP A 296 12.17 17.56 -2.57
C ASP A 296 11.52 18.78 -3.21
N GLU A 297 11.45 18.79 -4.53
CA GLU A 297 10.82 19.85 -5.27
C GLU A 297 9.27 19.75 -5.20
N VAL A 298 8.69 18.56 -4.95
CA VAL A 298 7.23 18.37 -4.86
C VAL A 298 6.66 19.06 -3.61
N GLY A 299 7.40 19.04 -2.50
CA GLY A 299 7.00 19.66 -1.24
C GLY A 299 7.14 21.18 -1.18
N ASN A 300 7.79 21.82 -2.17
CA ASN A 300 8.05 23.25 -2.18
C ASN A 300 7.11 24.06 -3.10
N ASP A 301 6.23 23.42 -3.85
CA ASP A 301 5.32 24.09 -4.81
C ASP A 301 3.93 24.44 -4.20
N GLU A 302 3.71 24.25 -2.90
CA GLU A 302 2.56 24.70 -2.10
C GLU A 302 3.02 25.70 -1.02
#